data_0e46f46a662b54c1c7c302fa7a11e282
#
_entry.id   0e46f46a662b54c1c7c302fa7a11e282
#
_cell.length_a   1.000
_cell.length_b   1.000
_cell.length_c   1.000
_cell.angle_alpha   90.00
_cell.angle_beta   90.00
_cell.angle_gamma   90.00
#
_symmetry.space_group_name_H-M   'P 1'
#
loop_
_entity.id
_entity.type
_entity.pdbx_description
1 polymer ?
#
loop_
_entity_poly.entity_id
_entity_poly.type
_entity_poly.pdbx_seq_one_letter_code
_entity_poly.pdbx_strand_id
1 'polypeptide(L)'
;MFRKYLLAAALFAGPAFAASPIEGQWTNPARSVTVRIAPCGRASLCGRVINASPDAKAKAAAGGTPRLIGTELMSRLVPVGEGAWRGDFFVPNRNIRAPGELHLLGPRTLEIEGCAVPGLLCKTQQWTRVAARRKARRRR
;
A
#
# COMPACT_ATOMS: atom_id res chain seq x y z
N MET A 1 -52.83 13.94 -32.85
CA MET A 1 -51.40 14.25 -32.74
C MET A 1 -50.85 13.62 -31.49
N PHE A 2 -50.15 12.49 -31.62
CA PHE A 2 -49.52 11.86 -30.46
C PHE A 2 -48.11 12.43 -30.32
N ARG A 3 -47.91 13.24 -29.28
CA ARG A 3 -46.58 13.67 -28.88
C ARG A 3 -45.91 12.51 -28.18
N LYS A 4 -44.97 11.90 -28.86
CA LYS A 4 -44.08 10.92 -28.24
C LYS A 4 -43.07 11.69 -27.36
N TYR A 5 -43.27 11.62 -26.05
CA TYR A 5 -42.24 12.05 -25.11
C TYR A 5 -41.16 10.99 -25.08
N LEU A 6 -40.04 11.30 -25.72
CA LEU A 6 -38.81 10.53 -25.54
C LEU A 6 -38.23 10.90 -24.16
N LEU A 7 -38.46 10.06 -23.19
CA LEU A 7 -37.72 10.08 -21.94
C LEU A 7 -36.29 9.70 -22.23
N ALA A 8 -35.42 10.70 -22.34
CA ALA A 8 -33.98 10.48 -22.33
C ALA A 8 -33.62 10.06 -20.91
N ALA A 9 -33.38 8.77 -20.71
CA ALA A 9 -32.77 8.28 -19.49
C ALA A 9 -31.32 8.76 -19.46
N ALA A 10 -31.04 9.79 -18.69
CA ALA A 10 -29.70 10.24 -18.40
C ALA A 10 -29.05 9.15 -17.52
N LEU A 11 -28.23 8.35 -18.13
CA LEU A 11 -27.33 7.44 -17.41
C LEU A 11 -26.29 8.29 -16.71
N PHE A 12 -26.49 8.57 -15.43
CA PHE A 12 -25.43 9.12 -14.59
C PHE A 12 -24.44 8.00 -14.32
N ALA A 13 -23.40 7.93 -15.16
CA ALA A 13 -22.21 7.20 -14.79
C ALA A 13 -21.56 7.97 -13.65
N GLY A 14 -21.65 7.47 -12.41
CA GLY A 14 -20.89 8.00 -11.27
C GLY A 14 -19.39 7.95 -11.58
N PRO A 15 -18.56 8.85 -11.00
CA PRO A 15 -17.13 8.79 -11.19
C PRO A 15 -16.61 7.42 -10.72
N ALA A 16 -16.11 6.64 -11.65
CA ALA A 16 -15.38 5.42 -11.32
C ALA A 16 -14.08 5.87 -10.67
N PHE A 17 -13.95 5.68 -9.34
CA PHE A 17 -12.66 5.84 -8.67
C PHE A 17 -11.77 4.70 -9.12
N ALA A 18 -10.87 4.99 -10.06
CA ALA A 18 -9.82 4.05 -10.42
C ALA A 18 -8.96 3.79 -9.18
N ALA A 19 -8.69 2.52 -8.90
CA ALA A 19 -7.75 2.15 -7.86
C ALA A 19 -6.39 2.81 -8.14
N SER A 20 -5.72 3.27 -7.09
CA SER A 20 -4.37 3.79 -7.21
C SER A 20 -3.41 2.69 -7.68
N PRO A 21 -2.45 2.99 -8.56
CA PRO A 21 -1.55 1.96 -9.08
C PRO A 21 -0.71 1.25 -8.01
N ILE A 22 -0.58 1.81 -6.81
CA ILE A 22 0.13 1.15 -5.70
C ILE A 22 -0.79 0.31 -4.81
N GLU A 23 -2.10 0.33 -5.01
CA GLU A 23 -3.00 -0.54 -4.24
C GLU A 23 -2.70 -2.01 -4.54
N GLY A 24 -2.78 -2.83 -3.51
CA GLY A 24 -2.53 -4.26 -3.58
C GLY A 24 -1.52 -4.72 -2.55
N GLN A 25 -0.95 -5.89 -2.80
CA GLN A 25 -0.04 -6.54 -1.87
C GLN A 25 1.41 -6.40 -2.32
N TRP A 26 2.27 -6.10 -1.36
CA TRP A 26 3.69 -5.89 -1.59
C TRP A 26 4.51 -6.59 -0.52
N THR A 27 5.59 -7.23 -0.92
CA THR A 27 6.51 -7.91 0.00
C THR A 27 7.90 -7.26 -0.01
N ASN A 28 8.54 -7.24 1.15
CA ASN A 28 9.88 -6.68 1.31
C ASN A 28 10.96 -7.55 0.64
N PRO A 29 12.21 -7.05 0.51
CA PRO A 29 13.28 -7.81 -0.14
C PRO A 29 13.55 -9.17 0.49
N ALA A 30 13.46 -9.28 1.82
CA ALA A 30 13.63 -10.53 2.54
C ALA A 30 12.44 -11.48 2.44
N ARG A 31 11.33 -11.04 1.84
CA ARG A 31 10.05 -11.77 1.77
C ARG A 31 9.53 -12.20 3.14
N SER A 32 9.85 -11.42 4.15
CA SER A 32 9.47 -11.70 5.54
C SER A 32 8.23 -10.95 5.98
N VAL A 33 7.85 -9.90 5.27
CA VAL A 33 6.68 -9.07 5.57
C VAL A 33 5.93 -8.75 4.27
N THR A 34 4.63 -8.94 4.31
CA THR A 34 3.73 -8.52 3.22
C THR A 34 2.73 -7.51 3.76
N VAL A 35 2.59 -6.41 3.05
CA VAL A 35 1.61 -5.38 3.34
C VAL A 35 0.54 -5.32 2.26
N ARG A 36 -0.64 -4.86 2.64
CA ARG A 36 -1.67 -4.44 1.69
C ARG A 36 -1.80 -2.94 1.73
N ILE A 37 -1.63 -2.30 0.59
CA ILE A 37 -1.91 -0.89 0.41
C ILE A 37 -3.34 -0.73 -0.08
N ALA A 38 -4.12 0.04 0.65
CA ALA A 38 -5.53 0.27 0.36
C ALA A 38 -5.96 1.65 0.90
N PRO A 39 -7.09 2.19 0.42
CA PRO A 39 -7.60 3.44 0.95
C PRO A 39 -7.87 3.37 2.46
N CYS A 40 -7.47 4.42 3.17
CA CYS A 40 -7.70 4.58 4.60
C CYS A 40 -7.96 6.05 4.93
N GLY A 41 -9.19 6.44 4.99
CA GLY A 41 -9.56 7.84 5.11
C GLY A 41 -9.91 8.46 3.76
N ARG A 42 -10.11 9.78 3.73
CA ARG A 42 -10.75 10.45 2.59
C ARG A 42 -9.89 10.61 1.35
N ALA A 43 -8.60 10.74 1.48
CA ALA A 43 -7.71 11.06 0.36
C ALA A 43 -6.32 10.45 0.52
N SER A 44 -6.20 9.41 1.33
CA SER A 44 -4.92 8.77 1.60
C SER A 44 -4.99 7.26 1.52
N LEU A 45 -3.85 6.64 1.32
CA LEU A 45 -3.65 5.21 1.36
C LEU A 45 -2.85 4.83 2.60
N CYS A 46 -3.05 3.60 3.06
CA CYS A 46 -2.26 3.01 4.14
C CYS A 46 -1.75 1.64 3.73
N GLY A 47 -0.60 1.25 4.25
CA GLY A 47 -0.05 -0.09 4.11
C GLY A 47 -0.07 -0.82 5.43
N ARG A 48 -0.83 -1.90 5.51
CA ARG A 48 -1.02 -2.70 6.71
C ARG A 48 -0.45 -4.09 6.54
N VAL A 49 0.25 -4.59 7.55
CA VAL A 49 0.83 -5.94 7.52
C VAL A 49 -0.29 -6.97 7.49
N ILE A 50 -0.26 -7.82 6.48
CA ILE A 50 -1.21 -8.94 6.33
C ILE A 50 -0.55 -10.30 6.51
N ASN A 51 0.77 -10.37 6.37
CA ASN A 51 1.54 -11.60 6.58
C ASN A 51 2.96 -11.26 7.01
N ALA A 52 3.53 -12.10 7.86
CA ALA A 52 4.90 -11.96 8.35
C ALA A 52 5.47 -13.31 8.75
N SER A 53 6.78 -13.48 8.54
CA SER A 53 7.48 -14.67 8.99
C SER A 53 7.60 -14.71 10.52
N PRO A 54 7.82 -15.89 11.12
CA PRO A 54 8.08 -15.99 12.56
C PRO A 54 9.26 -15.13 13.03
N ASP A 55 10.33 -15.06 12.24
CA ASP A 55 11.49 -14.24 12.54
C ASP A 55 11.15 -12.74 12.54
N ALA A 56 10.41 -12.27 11.54
CA ALA A 56 9.96 -10.88 11.49
C ALA A 56 9.05 -10.53 12.67
N LYS A 57 8.14 -11.43 13.05
CA LYS A 57 7.29 -11.25 14.23
C LYS A 57 8.10 -11.16 15.52
N ALA A 58 9.12 -12.02 15.67
CA ALA A 58 9.99 -12.03 16.87
C ALA A 58 10.80 -10.74 16.97
N LYS A 59 11.37 -10.27 15.87
CA LYS A 59 12.12 -9.00 15.83
C LYS A 59 11.23 -7.80 16.13
N ALA A 60 10.03 -7.79 15.59
CA ALA A 60 9.06 -6.73 15.86
C ALA A 60 8.65 -6.71 17.32
N ALA A 61 8.37 -7.88 17.91
CA ALA A 61 8.02 -7.98 19.32
C ALA A 61 9.16 -7.52 20.23
N ALA A 62 10.39 -7.93 19.93
CA ALA A 62 11.57 -7.50 20.68
C ALA A 62 11.78 -5.98 20.59
N GLY A 63 11.39 -5.37 19.48
CA GLY A 63 11.47 -3.92 19.26
C GLY A 63 10.29 -3.10 19.77
N GLY A 64 9.29 -3.73 20.38
CA GLY A 64 8.13 -3.04 20.94
C GLY A 64 6.83 -3.17 20.15
N THR A 65 6.81 -4.02 19.13
CA THR A 65 5.60 -4.28 18.32
C THR A 65 5.20 -5.74 18.43
N PRO A 66 4.46 -6.14 19.49
CA PRO A 66 4.11 -7.54 19.73
C PRO A 66 3.07 -8.09 18.75
N ARG A 67 2.30 -7.22 18.10
CA ARG A 67 1.29 -7.60 17.11
C ARG A 67 1.63 -7.02 15.75
N LEU A 68 2.59 -7.63 15.07
CA LEU A 68 3.03 -7.14 13.77
C LEU A 68 1.92 -7.23 12.72
N ILE A 69 1.22 -8.36 12.63
CA ILE A 69 0.09 -8.49 11.69
C ILE A 69 -1.03 -7.55 12.09
N GLY A 70 -1.51 -6.76 11.15
CA GLY A 70 -2.49 -5.71 11.36
C GLY A 70 -1.88 -4.34 11.64
N THR A 71 -0.57 -4.25 11.87
CA THR A 71 0.12 -2.98 12.10
C THR A 71 0.22 -2.18 10.82
N GLU A 72 -0.08 -0.90 10.91
CA GLU A 72 0.12 0.05 9.83
C GLU A 72 1.60 0.42 9.71
N LEU A 73 2.25 -0.05 8.65
CA LEU A 73 3.64 0.33 8.37
C LEU A 73 3.75 1.61 7.56
N MET A 74 2.73 1.91 6.80
CA MET A 74 2.65 3.08 5.95
C MET A 74 1.32 3.76 6.21
N SER A 75 1.35 5.05 6.47
CA SER A 75 0.14 5.83 6.72
C SER A 75 0.20 7.17 6.00
N ARG A 76 -0.97 7.74 5.77
CA ARG A 76 -1.13 9.05 5.12
C ARG A 76 -0.38 9.15 3.79
N LEU A 77 -0.41 8.09 3.00
CA LEU A 77 0.20 8.08 1.67
C LEU A 77 -0.66 8.94 0.73
N VAL A 78 -0.09 10.02 0.27
CA VAL A 78 -0.73 10.97 -0.65
C VAL A 78 0.13 11.15 -1.90
N PRO A 79 -0.47 11.27 -3.08
CA PRO A 79 0.29 11.53 -4.31
C PRO A 79 1.03 12.86 -4.23
N VAL A 80 2.30 12.87 -4.61
CA VAL A 80 3.14 14.08 -4.68
C VAL A 80 3.72 14.31 -6.06
N GLY A 81 3.35 13.51 -7.02
CA GLY A 81 3.78 13.59 -8.40
C GLY A 81 3.40 12.31 -9.12
N GLU A 82 3.70 12.23 -10.40
CA GLU A 82 3.44 11.03 -11.18
C GLU A 82 4.30 9.86 -10.66
N GLY A 83 3.62 8.79 -10.27
CA GLY A 83 4.29 7.60 -9.73
C GLY A 83 4.98 7.81 -8.38
N ALA A 84 4.64 8.86 -7.63
CA ALA A 84 5.24 9.17 -6.34
C ALA A 84 4.19 9.48 -5.28
N TRP A 85 4.44 8.99 -4.08
CA TRP A 85 3.62 9.22 -2.88
C TRP A 85 4.50 9.56 -1.72
N ARG A 86 3.97 10.37 -0.81
CA ARG A 86 4.63 10.72 0.45
C ARG A 86 3.74 10.30 1.60
N GLY A 87 4.35 9.88 2.70
CA GLY A 87 3.64 9.49 3.91
C GLY A 87 4.56 9.27 5.09
N ASP A 88 4.01 8.61 6.11
CA ASP A 88 4.74 8.22 7.29
C ASP A 88 4.98 6.73 7.29
N PHE A 89 6.17 6.34 7.70
CA PHE A 89 6.59 4.95 7.80
C PHE A 89 6.87 4.59 9.25
N PHE A 90 6.42 3.42 9.63
CA PHE A 90 6.67 2.83 10.95
C PHE A 90 7.64 1.67 10.82
N VAL A 91 8.68 1.66 11.64
CA VAL A 91 9.68 0.60 11.71
C VAL A 91 9.43 -0.24 12.97
N PRO A 92 8.80 -1.44 12.85
CA PRO A 92 8.29 -2.17 14.01
C PRO A 92 9.38 -2.65 14.97
N ASN A 93 10.52 -3.07 14.45
CA ASN A 93 11.64 -3.58 15.26
C ASN A 93 12.41 -2.49 16.00
N ARG A 94 12.11 -1.23 15.75
CA ARG A 94 12.72 -0.07 16.42
C ARG A 94 11.69 0.85 17.07
N ASN A 95 10.41 0.60 16.82
CA ASN A 95 9.29 1.41 17.31
C ASN A 95 9.49 2.91 17.02
N ILE A 96 9.90 3.22 15.79
CA ILE A 96 10.08 4.60 15.32
C ILE A 96 9.24 4.88 14.09
N ARG A 97 8.85 6.14 13.94
CA ARG A 97 8.18 6.66 12.74
C ARG A 97 9.11 7.63 12.03
N ALA A 98 9.07 7.61 10.71
CA ALA A 98 9.85 8.50 9.88
C ALA A 98 9.06 8.89 8.64
N PRO A 99 9.21 10.12 8.13
CA PRO A 99 8.65 10.47 6.84
C PRO A 99 9.35 9.69 5.73
N GLY A 100 8.63 9.44 4.65
CA GLY A 100 9.19 8.73 3.54
C GLY A 100 8.41 8.91 2.24
N GLU A 101 8.96 8.36 1.19
CA GLU A 101 8.38 8.41 -0.15
C GLU A 101 8.30 7.01 -0.75
N LEU A 102 7.28 6.83 -1.57
CA LEU A 102 7.12 5.67 -2.43
C LEU A 102 7.27 6.10 -3.88
N HIS A 103 8.02 5.33 -4.64
CA HIS A 103 8.14 5.52 -6.07
C HIS A 103 7.79 4.22 -6.78
N LEU A 104 6.79 4.26 -7.65
CA LEU A 104 6.43 3.11 -8.47
C LEU A 104 7.39 3.06 -9.67
N LEU A 105 8.33 2.12 -9.64
CA LEU A 105 9.35 1.97 -10.69
C LEU A 105 8.85 1.13 -11.86
N GLY A 106 7.77 0.41 -11.68
CA GLY A 106 7.16 -0.44 -12.69
C GLY A 106 5.97 -1.17 -12.09
N PRO A 107 5.26 -2.03 -12.84
CA PRO A 107 4.03 -2.66 -12.37
C PRO A 107 4.24 -3.58 -11.18
N ARG A 108 5.48 -4.03 -10.94
CA ARG A 108 5.83 -4.98 -9.88
C ARG A 108 6.87 -4.48 -8.89
N THR A 109 7.37 -3.27 -9.06
CA THR A 109 8.46 -2.76 -8.21
C THR A 109 8.06 -1.43 -7.59
N LEU A 110 8.09 -1.39 -6.28
CA LEU A 110 7.81 -0.21 -5.47
C LEU A 110 9.07 0.11 -4.68
N GLU A 111 9.64 1.27 -4.93
CA GLU A 111 10.77 1.77 -4.14
C GLU A 111 10.26 2.53 -2.94
N ILE A 112 10.74 2.18 -1.77
CA ILE A 112 10.41 2.83 -0.51
C ILE A 112 11.67 3.52 0.00
N GLU A 113 11.59 4.80 0.20
CA GLU A 113 12.65 5.59 0.81
C GLU A 113 12.14 6.20 2.12
N GLY A 114 12.80 5.84 3.21
CA GLY A 114 12.53 6.38 4.53
C GLY A 114 13.76 7.07 5.09
N CYS A 115 13.58 8.23 5.68
CA CYS A 115 14.66 9.01 6.27
C CYS A 115 14.40 9.23 7.76
N ALA A 116 15.18 8.56 8.61
CA ALA A 116 15.11 8.77 10.07
C ALA A 116 15.51 10.18 10.47
N VAL A 117 16.50 10.74 9.77
CA VAL A 117 16.87 12.16 9.85
C VAL A 117 16.82 12.70 8.42
N PRO A 118 15.92 13.64 8.10
CA PRO A 118 15.79 14.17 6.75
C PRO A 118 17.13 14.65 6.17
N GLY A 119 17.54 14.09 5.04
CA GLY A 119 18.76 14.43 4.33
C GLY A 119 20.06 13.77 4.85
N LEU A 120 20.03 13.02 5.96
CA LEU A 120 21.24 12.43 6.56
C LEU A 120 21.22 10.91 6.66
N LEU A 121 20.09 10.31 7.06
CA LEU A 121 19.97 8.86 7.24
C LEU A 121 18.75 8.36 6.50
N CYS A 122 18.93 8.09 5.21
CA CYS A 122 17.88 7.54 4.37
C CYS A 122 18.20 6.10 4.01
N LYS A 123 17.17 5.25 4.04
CA LYS A 123 17.24 3.87 3.53
C LYS A 123 16.25 3.71 2.40
N THR A 124 16.72 3.07 1.35
CA THR A 124 15.92 2.74 0.18
C THR A 124 15.79 1.24 0.06
N GLN A 125 14.56 0.77 -0.14
CA GLN A 125 14.25 -0.64 -0.37
C GLN A 125 13.36 -0.78 -1.59
N GLN A 126 13.51 -1.86 -2.32
CA GLN A 126 12.60 -2.22 -3.40
C GLN A 126 11.70 -3.36 -2.94
N TRP A 127 10.40 -3.09 -2.93
CA TRP A 127 9.39 -4.08 -2.60
C TRP A 127 8.77 -4.61 -3.89
N THR A 128 8.38 -5.85 -3.87
CA THR A 128 7.84 -6.55 -5.03
C THR A 128 6.35 -6.79 -4.86
N ARG A 129 5.58 -6.54 -5.91
CA ARG A 129 4.15 -6.86 -5.91
C ARG A 129 3.95 -8.36 -5.81
N VAL A 130 3.14 -8.75 -4.85
CA VAL A 130 2.68 -10.13 -4.73
C VAL A 130 1.59 -10.33 -5.77
N ALA A 131 1.78 -11.31 -6.64
CA ALA A 131 0.74 -11.68 -7.58
C ALA A 131 -0.52 -12.08 -6.80
N ALA A 132 -1.66 -11.49 -7.14
CA ALA A 132 -2.93 -11.97 -6.63
C ALA A 132 -3.00 -13.47 -6.93
N ARG A 133 -3.13 -14.28 -5.86
CA ARG A 133 -3.41 -15.69 -6.06
C ARG A 133 -4.69 -15.76 -6.89
N ARG A 134 -4.55 -16.09 -8.15
CA ARG A 134 -5.68 -16.67 -8.86
C ARG A 134 -6.14 -17.81 -7.98
N LYS A 135 -7.35 -17.70 -7.44
CA LYS A 135 -7.99 -18.90 -6.88
C LYS A 135 -7.68 -20.00 -7.88
N ALA A 136 -6.86 -20.95 -7.48
CA ALA A 136 -6.59 -22.08 -8.34
C ALA A 136 -7.96 -22.60 -8.75
N ARG A 137 -8.32 -22.39 -10.01
CA ARG A 137 -9.46 -23.08 -10.55
C ARG A 137 -9.14 -24.53 -10.35
N ARG A 138 -9.82 -25.16 -9.41
CA ARG A 138 -9.77 -26.59 -9.29
C ARG A 138 -10.25 -27.15 -10.61
N ARG A 139 -9.32 -27.41 -11.47
CA ARG A 139 -9.59 -28.27 -12.62
C ARG A 139 -9.77 -29.67 -12.07
N ARG A 140 -10.97 -30.09 -12.19
CA ARG A 140 -11.23 -31.52 -12.12
C ARG A 140 -10.97 -32.13 -13.48
#